data_8004d6bf4c99fb7312c1bba558184a9e
#
_entry.id   8004d6bf4c99fb7312c1bba558184a9e
#
_cell.length_a   1.000
_cell.length_b   1.000
_cell.length_c   1.000
_cell.angle_alpha   90.00
_cell.angle_beta   90.00
_cell.angle_gamma   90.00
#
_symmetry.space_group_name_H-M   'P 1'
#
loop_
_entity.id
_entity.type
_entity.pdbx_description
1 polymer ?
#
loop_
_entity_poly.entity_id
_entity_poly.type
_entity_poly.pdbx_seq_one_letter_code
_entity_poly.pdbx_strand_id
1 'polypeptide(L)'
;MSDIITRSFNVNIAVLKFVGLYGLEKQSILFKIWSFTLYFSSVLATLLLAVKLFVQENEDLDLWSRSLISLDSFVSCCLKFVPFLVKISQIKKCIRYFGDQRFAPNNTREEEIQEDCIYVCKRNFKIYVGIIAVLELSWNLKPFFQNKLTLPVDIWLPYDLTSKPVLFY
;
A
#
# COMPACT_ATOMS: atom_id res chain seq x y z
N MET A 1 -18.29 -6.89 19.51
CA MET A 1 -16.85 -6.75 19.21
C MET A 1 -16.28 -6.01 20.39
N SER A 2 -15.33 -6.59 21.12
CA SER A 2 -14.85 -5.98 22.36
C SER A 2 -14.24 -4.60 22.06
N ASP A 3 -14.45 -3.66 22.95
CA ASP A 3 -14.02 -2.26 22.82
C ASP A 3 -12.50 -2.16 22.56
N ILE A 4 -11.75 -3.09 23.11
CA ILE A 4 -10.30 -3.24 22.95
C ILE A 4 -9.88 -3.47 21.50
N ILE A 5 -10.55 -4.37 20.75
CA ILE A 5 -10.21 -4.60 19.33
C ILE A 5 -10.45 -3.34 18.52
N THR A 6 -11.58 -2.69 18.77
CA THR A 6 -11.92 -1.45 18.06
C THR A 6 -10.90 -0.38 18.35
N ARG A 7 -10.46 -0.24 19.60
CA ARG A 7 -9.42 0.73 19.98
C ARG A 7 -8.06 0.39 19.38
N SER A 8 -7.62 -0.88 19.43
CA SER A 8 -6.26 -1.27 19.00
C SER A 8 -6.08 -1.26 17.48
N PHE A 9 -7.04 -1.79 16.73
CA PHE A 9 -6.87 -2.08 15.31
C PHE A 9 -7.64 -1.17 14.36
N ASN A 10 -8.42 -0.21 14.87
CA ASN A 10 -9.32 0.61 14.05
C ASN A 10 -8.58 1.31 12.90
N VAL A 11 -7.44 1.94 13.19
CA VAL A 11 -6.66 2.67 12.19
C VAL A 11 -6.07 1.72 11.15
N ASN A 12 -5.51 0.58 11.60
CA ASN A 12 -4.92 -0.42 10.70
C ASN A 12 -5.99 -1.04 9.80
N ILE A 13 -7.16 -1.38 10.37
CA ILE A 13 -8.30 -1.92 9.61
C ILE A 13 -8.83 -0.87 8.62
N ALA A 14 -8.87 0.41 8.99
CA ALA A 14 -9.29 1.48 8.09
C ALA A 14 -8.36 1.59 6.88
N VAL A 15 -7.03 1.55 7.09
CA VAL A 15 -6.04 1.55 6.00
C VAL A 15 -6.18 0.31 5.14
N LEU A 16 -6.31 -0.89 5.72
CA LEU A 16 -6.51 -2.13 4.98
C LEU A 16 -7.80 -2.13 4.17
N LYS A 17 -8.87 -1.50 4.68
CA LYS A 17 -10.12 -1.30 3.93
C LYS A 17 -9.92 -0.34 2.77
N PHE A 18 -9.21 0.77 2.99
CA PHE A 18 -8.92 1.75 1.95
C PHE A 18 -8.12 1.12 0.80
N VAL A 19 -7.10 0.33 1.12
CA VAL A 19 -6.28 -0.42 0.14
C VAL A 19 -7.04 -1.62 -0.48
N GLY A 20 -8.27 -1.92 -0.02
CA GLY A 20 -9.08 -3.01 -0.57
C GLY A 20 -8.71 -4.41 -0.06
N LEU A 21 -7.85 -4.51 0.97
CA LEU A 21 -7.36 -5.79 1.50
C LEU A 21 -8.21 -6.36 2.64
N TYR A 22 -9.07 -5.58 3.27
CA TYR A 22 -9.89 -6.00 4.39
C TYR A 22 -11.38 -5.80 4.11
N GLY A 23 -11.99 -6.77 3.45
CA GLY A 23 -13.43 -6.76 3.20
C GLY A 23 -14.25 -7.24 4.42
N LEU A 24 -15.43 -6.65 4.61
CA LEU A 24 -16.44 -7.14 5.56
C LEU A 24 -17.04 -8.47 5.08
N GLU A 25 -17.70 -9.23 5.95
CA GLU A 25 -18.34 -10.50 5.60
C GLU A 25 -19.41 -10.36 4.50
N LYS A 26 -20.11 -9.23 4.47
CA LYS A 26 -20.99 -8.81 3.36
C LYS A 26 -20.30 -7.67 2.58
N GLN A 27 -19.44 -8.04 1.64
CA GLN A 27 -18.77 -7.06 0.79
C GLN A 27 -19.74 -6.49 -0.25
N SER A 28 -19.81 -5.15 -0.32
CA SER A 28 -20.45 -4.47 -1.45
C SER A 28 -19.72 -4.83 -2.74
N ILE A 29 -20.45 -4.95 -3.84
CA ILE A 29 -19.88 -5.16 -5.18
C ILE A 29 -18.86 -4.07 -5.51
N LEU A 30 -19.15 -2.82 -5.12
CA LEU A 30 -18.24 -1.68 -5.30
C LEU A 30 -16.88 -1.88 -4.62
N PHE A 31 -16.87 -2.47 -3.40
CA PHE A 31 -15.63 -2.76 -2.70
C PHE A 31 -14.80 -3.84 -3.42
N LYS A 32 -15.45 -4.86 -3.98
CA LYS A 32 -14.77 -5.90 -4.75
C LYS A 32 -14.16 -5.33 -6.04
N ILE A 33 -14.89 -4.47 -6.73
CA ILE A 33 -14.40 -3.78 -7.93
C ILE A 33 -13.20 -2.91 -7.56
N TRP A 34 -13.29 -2.10 -6.51
CA TRP A 34 -12.20 -1.26 -6.03
C TRP A 34 -10.94 -2.07 -5.70
N SER A 35 -11.07 -3.13 -4.91
CA SER A 35 -9.97 -4.04 -4.56
C SER A 35 -9.34 -4.68 -5.80
N PHE A 36 -10.17 -5.17 -6.72
CA PHE A 36 -9.71 -5.75 -7.98
C PHE A 36 -8.95 -4.73 -8.83
N THR A 37 -9.49 -3.51 -8.99
CA THR A 37 -8.85 -2.44 -9.77
C THR A 37 -7.49 -2.07 -9.21
N LEU A 38 -7.37 -1.92 -7.89
CA LEU A 38 -6.08 -1.61 -7.24
C LEU A 38 -5.05 -2.73 -7.45
N TYR A 39 -5.45 -3.98 -7.28
CA TYR A 39 -4.55 -5.10 -7.50
C TYR A 39 -4.17 -5.25 -8.96
N PHE A 40 -5.14 -5.16 -9.87
CA PHE A 40 -4.91 -5.27 -11.31
C PHE A 40 -3.99 -4.15 -11.82
N SER A 41 -4.20 -2.91 -11.40
CA SER A 41 -3.33 -1.79 -11.78
C SER A 41 -1.90 -1.96 -11.28
N SER A 42 -1.72 -2.51 -10.08
CA SER A 42 -0.40 -2.81 -9.53
C SER A 42 0.34 -3.91 -10.31
N VAL A 43 -0.37 -4.98 -10.68
CA VAL A 43 0.19 -6.06 -11.51
C VAL A 43 0.51 -5.54 -12.92
N LEU A 44 -0.38 -4.76 -13.51
CA LEU A 44 -0.17 -4.16 -14.83
C LEU A 44 1.06 -3.24 -14.84
N ALA A 45 1.20 -2.37 -13.84
CA ALA A 45 2.37 -1.51 -13.70
C ALA A 45 3.66 -2.33 -13.58
N THR A 46 3.65 -3.42 -12.80
CA THR A 46 4.77 -4.34 -12.67
C THR A 46 5.17 -4.95 -14.01
N LEU A 47 4.17 -5.40 -14.81
CA LEU A 47 4.41 -5.97 -16.14
C LEU A 47 4.98 -4.93 -17.11
N LEU A 48 4.45 -3.71 -17.11
CA LEU A 48 4.95 -2.63 -17.97
C LEU A 48 6.40 -2.22 -17.61
N LEU A 49 6.73 -2.22 -16.32
CA LEU A 49 8.12 -2.01 -15.87
C LEU A 49 9.04 -3.14 -16.29
N ALA A 50 8.58 -4.39 -16.21
CA ALA A 50 9.35 -5.55 -16.67
C ALA A 50 9.59 -5.47 -18.18
N VAL A 51 8.54 -5.21 -18.97
CA VAL A 51 8.67 -5.04 -20.43
C VAL A 51 9.68 -3.95 -20.77
N LYS A 52 9.62 -2.81 -20.07
CA LYS A 52 10.58 -1.72 -20.28
C LYS A 52 12.01 -2.20 -20.09
N LEU A 53 12.30 -2.95 -19.02
CA LEU A 53 13.64 -3.46 -18.74
C LEU A 53 14.19 -4.37 -19.84
N PHE A 54 13.30 -5.14 -20.51
CA PHE A 54 13.69 -6.02 -21.63
C PHE A 54 13.84 -5.27 -22.96
N VAL A 55 13.05 -4.22 -23.17
CA VAL A 55 13.06 -3.45 -24.44
C VAL A 55 14.12 -2.35 -24.45
N GLN A 56 14.52 -1.87 -23.27
CA GLN A 56 15.50 -0.81 -23.13
C GLN A 56 16.88 -1.35 -23.51
N GLU A 57 17.43 -0.87 -24.64
CA GLU A 57 18.84 -1.10 -25.00
C GLU A 57 19.74 -0.48 -23.93
N ASN A 58 20.75 -1.25 -23.48
CA ASN A 58 21.56 -1.01 -22.28
C ASN A 58 22.59 0.14 -22.44
N GLU A 59 22.20 1.29 -22.95
CA GLU A 59 23.12 2.42 -23.15
C GLU A 59 23.42 3.20 -21.87
N ASP A 60 22.52 3.18 -20.85
CA ASP A 60 22.69 3.93 -19.62
C ASP A 60 22.45 3.04 -18.38
N LEU A 61 23.56 2.70 -17.70
CA LEU A 61 23.56 1.85 -16.52
C LEU A 61 22.78 2.49 -15.34
N ASP A 62 22.77 3.82 -15.21
CA ASP A 62 22.04 4.53 -14.17
C ASP A 62 20.52 4.40 -14.38
N LEU A 63 20.09 4.56 -15.62
CA LEU A 63 18.68 4.41 -15.97
C LEU A 63 18.18 2.96 -15.76
N TRP A 64 19.00 1.98 -16.13
CA TRP A 64 18.70 0.57 -15.95
C TRP A 64 18.61 0.19 -14.46
N SER A 65 19.54 0.66 -13.62
CA SER A 65 19.51 0.38 -12.18
C SER A 65 18.29 1.00 -11.49
N ARG A 66 17.87 2.20 -11.87
CA ARG A 66 16.63 2.85 -11.37
C ARG A 66 15.38 2.05 -11.75
N SER A 67 15.33 1.55 -12.98
CA SER A 67 14.22 0.71 -13.45
C SER A 67 14.13 -0.61 -12.69
N LEU A 68 15.28 -1.23 -12.37
CA LEU A 68 15.35 -2.43 -11.54
C LEU A 68 14.85 -2.19 -10.11
N ILE A 69 15.27 -1.10 -9.47
CA ILE A 69 14.82 -0.75 -8.11
C ILE A 69 13.31 -0.53 -8.09
N SER A 70 12.77 0.15 -9.11
CA SER A 70 11.34 0.36 -9.24
C SER A 70 10.59 -0.97 -9.42
N LEU A 71 11.08 -1.86 -10.30
CA LEU A 71 10.50 -3.18 -10.53
C LEU A 71 10.50 -4.02 -9.26
N ASP A 72 11.62 -4.08 -8.52
CA ASP A 72 11.72 -4.82 -7.26
C ASP A 72 10.70 -4.30 -6.23
N SER A 73 10.52 -3.00 -6.13
CA SER A 73 9.54 -2.36 -5.25
C SER A 73 8.11 -2.78 -5.58
N PHE A 74 7.73 -2.78 -6.87
CA PHE A 74 6.39 -3.18 -7.31
C PHE A 74 6.16 -4.69 -7.15
N VAL A 75 7.14 -5.53 -7.46
CA VAL A 75 7.08 -6.99 -7.24
C VAL A 75 6.91 -7.28 -5.74
N SER A 76 7.71 -6.65 -4.89
CA SER A 76 7.60 -6.78 -3.43
C SER A 76 6.22 -6.35 -2.92
N CYS A 77 5.64 -5.29 -3.48
CA CYS A 77 4.30 -4.84 -3.15
C CYS A 77 3.25 -5.90 -3.52
N CYS A 78 3.29 -6.43 -4.75
CA CYS A 78 2.38 -7.48 -5.21
C CYS A 78 2.48 -8.74 -4.34
N LEU A 79 3.70 -9.17 -4.00
CA LEU A 79 3.93 -10.34 -3.16
C LEU A 79 3.38 -10.14 -1.74
N LYS A 80 3.47 -8.94 -1.18
CA LYS A 80 2.89 -8.62 0.14
C LYS A 80 1.36 -8.66 0.15
N PHE A 81 0.69 -8.44 -0.99
CA PHE A 81 -0.76 -8.56 -1.07
C PHE A 81 -1.26 -10.01 -1.03
N VAL A 82 -0.47 -10.96 -1.52
CA VAL A 82 -0.85 -12.39 -1.61
C VAL A 82 -1.31 -12.97 -0.27
N PRO A 83 -0.60 -12.82 0.87
CA PRO A 83 -1.05 -13.32 2.16
C PRO A 83 -2.41 -12.74 2.59
N PHE A 84 -2.66 -11.47 2.31
CA PHE A 84 -3.94 -10.84 2.63
C PHE A 84 -5.08 -11.38 1.78
N LEU A 85 -4.85 -11.64 0.49
CA LEU A 85 -5.85 -12.22 -0.40
C LEU A 85 -6.17 -13.67 -0.03
N VAL A 86 -5.14 -14.47 0.26
CA VAL A 86 -5.30 -15.91 0.52
C VAL A 86 -5.74 -16.21 1.96
N LYS A 87 -5.21 -15.47 2.95
CA LYS A 87 -5.38 -15.78 4.37
C LYS A 87 -6.25 -14.77 5.15
N ILE A 88 -7.04 -13.97 4.45
CA ILE A 88 -7.86 -12.93 5.07
C ILE A 88 -8.80 -13.49 6.17
N SER A 89 -9.35 -14.69 5.98
CA SER A 89 -10.20 -15.37 6.97
C SER A 89 -9.44 -15.70 8.25
N GLN A 90 -8.18 -16.13 8.11
CA GLN A 90 -7.32 -16.44 9.26
C GLN A 90 -6.91 -15.15 9.99
N ILE A 91 -6.58 -14.09 9.24
CA ILE A 91 -6.28 -12.77 9.82
C ILE A 91 -7.47 -12.24 10.63
N LYS A 92 -8.69 -12.32 10.07
CA LYS A 92 -9.91 -11.93 10.79
C LYS A 92 -10.13 -12.77 12.04
N LYS A 93 -9.84 -14.07 11.98
CA LYS A 93 -9.93 -14.98 13.12
C LYS A 93 -8.92 -14.60 14.21
N CYS A 94 -7.67 -14.31 13.85
CA CYS A 94 -6.66 -13.81 14.78
C CYS A 94 -7.10 -12.51 15.47
N ILE A 95 -7.59 -11.53 14.70
CA ILE A 95 -8.08 -10.27 15.27
C ILE A 95 -9.23 -10.50 16.26
N ARG A 96 -10.15 -11.45 15.97
CA ARG A 96 -11.23 -11.83 16.89
C ARG A 96 -10.71 -12.47 18.18
N TYR A 97 -9.66 -13.28 18.11
CA TYR A 97 -9.06 -13.90 19.30
C TYR A 97 -8.51 -12.86 20.29
N PHE A 98 -7.93 -11.76 19.82
CA PHE A 98 -7.52 -10.68 20.71
C PHE A 98 -8.67 -10.00 21.47
N GLY A 99 -9.91 -10.21 21.04
CA GLY A 99 -11.10 -9.73 21.73
C GLY A 99 -11.75 -10.77 22.66
N ASP A 100 -11.13 -11.92 22.83
CA ASP A 100 -11.60 -12.93 23.79
C ASP A 100 -11.35 -12.43 25.23
N GLN A 101 -12.25 -12.81 26.14
CA GLN A 101 -12.13 -12.49 27.57
C GLN A 101 -10.82 -12.98 28.20
N ARG A 102 -10.17 -13.98 27.58
CA ARG A 102 -8.86 -14.48 28.01
C ARG A 102 -7.73 -13.46 27.94
N PHE A 103 -7.88 -12.46 27.07
CA PHE A 103 -6.93 -11.36 26.88
C PHE A 103 -7.41 -10.05 27.53
N ALA A 104 -8.54 -10.09 28.24
CA ALA A 104 -9.01 -8.96 28.99
C ALA A 104 -8.09 -8.74 30.21
N PRO A 105 -7.75 -7.50 30.55
CA PRO A 105 -6.93 -7.22 31.73
C PRO A 105 -7.66 -7.67 33.00
N ASN A 106 -6.93 -8.31 33.91
CA ASN A 106 -7.49 -8.83 35.17
C ASN A 106 -7.38 -7.81 36.31
N ASN A 107 -6.55 -6.79 36.13
CA ASN A 107 -6.36 -5.74 37.13
C ASN A 107 -6.04 -4.39 36.46
N THR A 108 -6.17 -3.31 37.25
CA THR A 108 -5.97 -1.92 36.78
C THR A 108 -4.58 -1.68 36.21
N ARG A 109 -3.55 -2.34 36.73
CA ARG A 109 -2.18 -2.20 36.23
C ARG A 109 -2.00 -2.82 34.83
N GLU A 110 -2.65 -3.95 34.58
CA GLU A 110 -2.64 -4.58 33.24
C GLU A 110 -3.40 -3.72 32.23
N GLU A 111 -4.50 -3.08 32.66
CA GLU A 111 -5.26 -2.15 31.84
C GLU A 111 -4.42 -0.92 31.44
N GLU A 112 -3.70 -0.31 32.39
CA GLU A 112 -2.79 0.81 32.11
C GLU A 112 -1.69 0.42 31.11
N ILE A 113 -1.02 -0.73 31.31
CA ILE A 113 0.01 -1.23 30.41
C ILE A 113 -0.56 -1.46 29.01
N GLN A 114 -1.76 -2.01 28.91
CA GLN A 114 -2.43 -2.27 27.63
C GLN A 114 -2.79 -0.97 26.91
N GLU A 115 -3.30 0.04 27.63
CA GLU A 115 -3.61 1.35 27.06
C GLU A 115 -2.34 2.06 26.55
N ASP A 116 -1.26 2.01 27.31
CA ASP A 116 0.04 2.56 26.90
C ASP A 116 0.57 1.87 25.63
N CYS A 117 0.52 0.54 25.58
CA CYS A 117 0.89 -0.21 24.38
C CYS A 117 0.06 0.20 23.17
N ILE A 118 -1.26 0.29 23.31
CA ILE A 118 -2.17 0.72 22.25
C ILE A 118 -1.84 2.13 21.78
N TYR A 119 -1.56 3.04 22.71
CA TYR A 119 -1.20 4.41 22.40
C TYR A 119 0.10 4.49 21.59
N VAL A 120 1.16 3.81 22.06
CA VAL A 120 2.46 3.76 21.39
C VAL A 120 2.35 3.16 19.98
N CYS A 121 1.64 2.04 19.85
CA CYS A 121 1.42 1.40 18.55
C CYS A 121 0.68 2.32 17.56
N LYS A 122 -0.38 2.99 18.01
CA LYS A 122 -1.11 3.96 17.17
C LYS A 122 -0.27 5.16 16.77
N ARG A 123 0.51 5.69 17.70
CA ARG A 123 1.42 6.82 17.44
C ARG A 123 2.45 6.44 16.39
N ASN A 124 3.12 5.30 16.58
CA ASN A 124 4.15 4.83 15.66
C ASN A 124 3.57 4.54 14.28
N PHE A 125 2.38 3.94 14.20
CA PHE A 125 1.69 3.71 12.94
C PHE A 125 1.34 5.02 12.22
N LYS A 126 0.82 6.02 12.93
CA LYS A 126 0.52 7.35 12.35
C LYS A 126 1.77 8.05 11.83
N ILE A 127 2.88 7.98 12.59
CA ILE A 127 4.17 8.53 12.17
C ILE A 127 4.65 7.83 10.89
N TYR A 128 4.60 6.50 10.85
CA TYR A 128 5.01 5.71 9.70
C TYR A 128 4.19 6.05 8.45
N VAL A 129 2.86 6.06 8.58
CA VAL A 129 1.96 6.44 7.47
C VAL A 129 2.20 7.89 7.03
N GLY A 130 2.43 8.80 7.98
CA GLY A 130 2.75 10.19 7.68
C GLY A 130 4.06 10.34 6.88
N ILE A 131 5.11 9.63 7.28
CA ILE A 131 6.39 9.63 6.55
C ILE A 131 6.19 9.11 5.12
N ILE A 132 5.48 7.98 4.95
CA ILE A 132 5.19 7.43 3.62
C ILE A 132 4.41 8.45 2.78
N ALA A 133 3.37 9.05 3.33
CA ALA A 133 2.57 10.04 2.62
C ALA A 133 3.40 11.24 2.16
N VAL A 134 4.32 11.75 2.98
CA VAL A 134 5.23 12.84 2.61
C VAL A 134 6.19 12.41 1.51
N LEU A 135 6.75 11.20 1.59
CA LEU A 135 7.65 10.67 0.56
C LEU A 135 6.92 10.50 -0.78
N GLU A 136 5.71 9.93 -0.76
CA GLU A 136 4.88 9.75 -1.95
C GLU A 136 4.49 11.09 -2.58
N LEU A 137 4.07 12.06 -1.78
CA LEU A 137 3.78 13.41 -2.25
C LEU A 137 5.00 14.07 -2.87
N SER A 138 6.16 13.98 -2.22
CA SER A 138 7.41 14.55 -2.73
C SER A 138 7.81 13.93 -4.06
N TRP A 139 7.64 12.61 -4.20
CA TRP A 139 7.92 11.89 -5.43
C TRP A 139 6.98 12.28 -6.56
N ASN A 140 5.68 12.36 -6.29
CA ASN A 140 4.67 12.74 -7.29
C ASN A 140 4.73 14.22 -7.67
N LEU A 141 5.20 15.11 -6.79
CA LEU A 141 5.36 16.53 -7.07
C LEU A 141 6.65 16.84 -7.84
N LYS A 142 7.64 15.96 -7.83
CA LYS A 142 8.93 16.16 -8.50
C LYS A 142 8.81 16.57 -9.98
N PRO A 143 7.94 15.98 -10.82
CA PRO A 143 7.78 16.37 -12.22
C PRO A 143 7.31 17.81 -12.40
N PHE A 144 6.55 18.36 -11.46
CA PHE A 144 6.04 19.74 -11.53
C PHE A 144 7.13 20.79 -11.26
N PHE A 145 8.21 20.40 -10.56
CA PHE A 145 9.36 21.26 -10.30
C PHE A 145 10.47 21.10 -11.33
N GLN A 146 10.40 20.10 -12.19
CA GLN A 146 11.32 19.88 -13.29
C GLN A 146 10.68 20.44 -14.55
N ASN A 147 11.36 21.36 -15.25
CA ASN A 147 10.90 21.95 -16.53
C ASN A 147 10.75 20.92 -17.68
N LYS A 148 10.78 19.63 -17.38
CA LYS A 148 10.55 18.51 -18.30
C LYS A 148 9.42 17.66 -17.77
N LEU A 149 8.42 17.41 -18.61
CA LEU A 149 7.33 16.49 -18.32
C LEU A 149 7.88 15.06 -18.31
N THR A 150 8.34 14.61 -17.14
CA THR A 150 8.79 13.24 -16.93
C THR A 150 7.77 12.52 -16.08
N LEU A 151 7.43 11.27 -16.44
CA LEU A 151 6.57 10.45 -15.59
C LEU A 151 7.27 10.17 -14.25
N PRO A 152 6.52 10.15 -13.13
CA PRO A 152 7.08 9.83 -11.81
C PRO A 152 7.71 8.44 -11.76
N VAL A 153 7.16 7.50 -12.54
CA VAL A 153 7.69 6.16 -12.74
C VAL A 153 7.87 5.96 -14.24
N ASP A 154 9.05 5.56 -14.63
CA ASP A 154 9.43 5.40 -16.03
C ASP A 154 8.95 4.04 -16.55
N ILE A 155 7.67 3.97 -16.93
CA ILE A 155 7.00 2.78 -17.48
C ILE A 155 7.09 2.75 -19.01
N TRP A 156 7.11 1.56 -19.59
CA TRP A 156 7.02 1.39 -21.02
C TRP A 156 5.61 1.77 -21.51
N LEU A 157 5.56 2.66 -22.50
CA LEU A 157 4.33 3.02 -23.18
C LEU A 157 4.52 2.75 -24.68
N PRO A 158 3.50 2.21 -25.37
CA PRO A 158 3.58 1.90 -26.80
C PRO A 158 3.61 3.12 -27.72
N TYR A 159 3.67 4.32 -27.14
CA TYR A 159 3.75 5.60 -27.83
C TYR A 159 4.76 6.53 -27.13
N ASP A 160 5.45 7.31 -27.94
CA ASP A 160 6.44 8.26 -27.44
C ASP A 160 5.74 9.54 -26.96
N LEU A 161 5.78 9.77 -25.65
CA LEU A 161 5.23 10.98 -25.01
C LEU A 161 6.07 12.23 -25.29
N THR A 162 7.30 12.07 -25.79
CA THR A 162 8.19 13.20 -26.07
C THR A 162 7.91 13.85 -27.41
N SER A 163 7.22 13.15 -28.33
CA SER A 163 7.00 13.59 -29.70
C SER A 163 5.86 14.58 -29.91
N LYS A 164 4.94 14.73 -28.96
CA LYS A 164 3.94 15.83 -28.93
C LYS A 164 3.56 16.15 -27.49
N PRO A 165 3.54 17.44 -27.09
CA PRO A 165 2.91 17.81 -25.84
C PRO A 165 1.44 17.42 -25.96
N VAL A 166 1.01 16.41 -25.22
CA VAL A 166 -0.43 16.14 -25.03
C VAL A 166 -0.93 17.32 -24.24
N LEU A 167 -1.46 18.26 -24.97
CA LEU A 167 -2.11 19.47 -24.48
C LEU A 167 -3.24 19.03 -23.53
N PHE A 168 -3.06 19.33 -22.27
CA PHE A 168 -4.19 19.53 -21.38
C PHE A 168 -4.83 20.85 -21.81
N TYR A 169 -5.86 20.75 -22.64
CA TYR A 169 -6.88 21.76 -22.81
C TYR A 169 -8.05 21.44 -21.89
#